data_fa187770edc346fa04ca84ec0164f748
#
_entry.id   fa187770edc346fa04ca84ec0164f748
#
_cell.length_a   1.000
_cell.length_b   1.000
_cell.length_c   1.000
_cell.angle_alpha   90.00
_cell.angle_beta   90.00
_cell.angle_gamma   90.00
#
_symmetry.space_group_name_H-M   'P 1'
#
loop_
_entity.id
_entity.type
_entity.pdbx_description
1 polymer ?
#
loop_
_entity_poly.entity_id
_entity_poly.type
_entity_poly.pdbx_seq_one_letter_code
_entity_poly.pdbx_strand_id
1 'polypeptide(L)'
;MNRIMSMSLIFQKISPNLSKLVNYIEAVHFPGFEAEGKFYQMSSFGESKSFKIFEDPEKAPDFVRYNSRQISRIYPGAKRQDSSNLKPLAAWNTGCQIGMQYFLILIHRNDII
;
A
#
# COMPACT_ATOMS: atom_id res chain seq x y z
N MET A 1 -11.21 -2.59 -25.05
CA MET A 1 -11.16 -1.12 -25.11
C MET A 1 -11.98 -0.40 -24.03
N ASN A 2 -12.68 -1.09 -23.13
CA ASN A 2 -13.59 -0.46 -22.14
C ASN A 2 -13.09 -0.42 -20.69
N ARG A 3 -11.87 -0.83 -20.38
CA ARG A 3 -11.35 -0.82 -19.00
C ARG A 3 -10.57 0.44 -18.62
N ILE A 4 -10.03 1.13 -19.60
CA ILE A 4 -9.23 2.36 -19.40
C ILE A 4 -10.14 3.56 -19.14
N MET A 5 -11.32 3.60 -19.75
CA MET A 5 -12.29 4.70 -19.55
C MET A 5 -12.92 4.73 -18.15
N SER A 6 -13.04 3.57 -17.47
CA SER A 6 -13.61 3.50 -16.11
C SER A 6 -12.71 4.07 -15.03
N MET A 7 -11.38 3.98 -15.19
CA MET A 7 -10.43 4.52 -14.20
C MET A 7 -10.26 6.04 -14.30
N SER A 8 -10.33 6.61 -15.50
CA SER A 8 -10.25 8.06 -15.66
C SER A 8 -11.44 8.79 -15.03
N LEU A 9 -12.63 8.16 -15.02
CA LEU A 9 -13.84 8.72 -14.41
C LEU A 9 -13.80 8.75 -12.87
N ILE A 10 -13.04 7.87 -12.23
CA ILE A 10 -12.87 7.87 -10.74
C ILE A 10 -11.93 8.99 -10.33
N PHE A 11 -10.89 9.27 -11.10
CA PHE A 11 -9.96 10.39 -10.85
C PHE A 11 -10.58 11.77 -11.13
N GLN A 12 -11.60 11.87 -11.96
CA GLN A 12 -12.31 13.14 -12.23
C GLN A 12 -13.18 13.64 -11.06
N LYS A 13 -13.39 12.83 -10.02
CA LYS A 13 -14.17 13.25 -8.83
C LYS A 13 -13.38 14.03 -7.79
N ILE A 14 -12.06 14.11 -7.92
CA ILE A 14 -11.24 14.90 -7.01
C ILE A 14 -11.19 16.34 -7.53
N SER A 15 -11.55 17.28 -6.67
CA SER A 15 -11.46 18.71 -7.00
C SER A 15 -10.05 19.05 -7.49
N PRO A 16 -9.91 19.75 -8.63
CA PRO A 16 -8.59 20.20 -9.11
C PRO A 16 -7.83 21.04 -8.08
N ASN A 17 -8.54 21.80 -7.25
CA ASN A 17 -7.93 22.59 -6.18
C ASN A 17 -7.36 21.70 -5.08
N LEU A 18 -8.05 20.62 -4.70
CA LEU A 18 -7.55 19.65 -3.73
C LEU A 18 -6.35 18.88 -4.29
N SER A 19 -6.38 18.49 -5.56
CA SER A 19 -5.27 17.82 -6.23
C SER A 19 -3.99 18.65 -6.25
N LYS A 20 -4.09 19.97 -6.36
CA LYS A 20 -2.93 20.89 -6.30
C LYS A 20 -2.26 20.94 -4.94
N LEU A 21 -2.92 20.51 -3.88
CA LEU A 21 -2.35 20.45 -2.52
C LEU A 21 -1.50 19.20 -2.27
N VAL A 22 -1.52 18.23 -3.19
CA VAL A 22 -0.67 17.04 -3.11
C VAL A 22 0.71 17.38 -3.65
N ASN A 23 1.66 17.65 -2.73
CA ASN A 23 2.96 18.20 -3.09
C ASN A 23 4.12 17.19 -3.01
N TYR A 24 4.00 16.12 -2.22
CA TYR A 24 5.14 15.25 -1.89
C TYR A 24 5.00 13.84 -2.41
N ILE A 25 3.81 13.24 -2.37
CA ILE A 25 3.56 11.86 -2.75
C ILE A 25 2.34 11.78 -3.65
N GLU A 26 2.51 11.18 -4.80
CA GLU A 26 1.46 10.90 -5.76
C GLU A 26 1.00 9.44 -5.62
N ALA A 27 -0.27 9.22 -5.31
CA ALA A 27 -0.85 7.87 -5.29
C ALA A 27 -1.10 7.39 -6.72
N VAL A 28 -0.48 6.27 -7.08
CA VAL A 28 -0.63 5.67 -8.42
C VAL A 28 -1.07 4.22 -8.31
N HIS A 29 -1.73 3.74 -9.36
CA HIS A 29 -1.99 2.31 -9.48
C HIS A 29 -0.67 1.56 -9.70
N PHE A 30 -0.51 0.41 -9.03
CA PHE A 30 0.71 -0.40 -9.18
C PHE A 30 0.89 -0.87 -10.64
N PRO A 31 1.91 -0.40 -11.34
CA PRO A 31 2.09 -0.67 -12.77
C PRO A 31 2.79 -2.01 -13.07
N GLY A 32 3.34 -2.65 -12.04
CA GLY A 32 4.19 -3.83 -12.14
C GLY A 32 5.60 -3.58 -11.61
N PHE A 33 6.35 -4.66 -11.34
CA PHE A 33 7.70 -4.55 -10.79
C PHE A 33 8.73 -4.06 -11.82
N GLU A 34 8.48 -4.35 -13.10
CA GLU A 34 9.38 -3.97 -14.22
C GLU A 34 9.18 -2.52 -14.69
N ALA A 35 8.06 -1.89 -14.29
CA ALA A 35 7.75 -0.55 -14.74
C ALA A 35 8.63 0.48 -14.04
N GLU A 36 9.15 1.42 -14.82
CA GLU A 36 9.81 2.59 -14.29
C GLU A 36 8.79 3.53 -13.66
N GLY A 37 8.99 3.85 -12.39
CA GLY A 37 8.19 4.81 -11.65
C GLY A 37 9.04 5.93 -11.09
N LYS A 38 8.39 7.03 -10.73
CA LYS A 38 9.05 8.18 -10.12
C LYS A 38 9.15 7.97 -8.61
N PHE A 39 10.22 8.44 -7.99
CA PHE A 39 10.51 8.25 -6.55
C PHE A 39 9.42 8.77 -5.61
N TYR A 40 8.63 9.75 -6.06
CA TYR A 40 7.53 10.33 -5.30
C TYR A 40 6.19 9.62 -5.53
N GLN A 41 6.15 8.56 -6.33
CA GLN A 41 4.94 7.77 -6.55
C GLN A 41 4.82 6.68 -5.50
N MET A 42 3.60 6.47 -5.02
CA MET A 42 3.25 5.47 -4.02
C MET A 42 2.15 4.56 -4.56
N SER A 43 2.33 3.27 -4.44
CA SER A 43 1.29 2.28 -4.72
C SER A 43 0.76 1.64 -3.45
N SER A 44 -0.54 1.33 -3.46
CA SER A 44 -1.21 0.69 -2.33
C SER A 44 -1.53 -0.77 -2.64
N PHE A 45 -1.29 -1.63 -1.66
CA PHE A 45 -1.51 -3.07 -1.76
C PHE A 45 -2.48 -3.53 -0.66
N GLY A 46 -3.48 -4.32 -1.04
CA GLY A 46 -4.32 -4.98 -0.06
C GLY A 46 -3.59 -6.12 0.64
N GLU A 47 -3.92 -6.36 1.90
CA GLU A 47 -3.32 -7.38 2.76
C GLU A 47 -3.15 -8.74 2.05
N SER A 48 -4.24 -9.31 1.53
CA SER A 48 -4.21 -10.63 0.89
C SER A 48 -3.31 -10.70 -0.35
N LYS A 49 -3.21 -9.60 -1.11
CA LYS A 49 -2.32 -9.52 -2.28
C LYS A 49 -0.87 -9.44 -1.84
N SER A 50 -0.59 -8.67 -0.79
CA SER A 50 0.75 -8.49 -0.25
C SER A 50 1.31 -9.79 0.30
N PHE A 51 0.52 -10.53 1.07
CA PHE A 51 0.97 -11.83 1.60
C PHE A 51 1.29 -12.83 0.50
N LYS A 52 0.51 -12.89 -0.56
CA LYS A 52 0.83 -13.73 -1.73
C LYS A 52 2.16 -13.34 -2.41
N ILE A 53 2.51 -12.06 -2.40
CA ILE A 53 3.81 -11.61 -2.91
C ILE A 53 4.93 -12.03 -1.97
N PHE A 54 4.74 -11.91 -0.65
CA PHE A 54 5.76 -12.25 0.35
C PHE A 54 6.08 -13.74 0.40
N GLU A 55 5.08 -14.58 0.16
CA GLU A 55 5.19 -16.04 0.15
C GLU A 55 5.75 -16.59 -1.17
N ASP A 56 5.77 -15.78 -2.23
CA ASP A 56 6.24 -16.17 -3.55
C ASP A 56 7.76 -15.90 -3.67
N PRO A 57 8.62 -16.95 -3.77
CA PRO A 57 10.07 -16.78 -3.83
C PRO A 57 10.57 -15.96 -5.02
N GLU A 58 9.79 -15.89 -6.10
CA GLU A 58 10.15 -15.13 -7.30
C GLU A 58 9.76 -13.65 -7.15
N LYS A 59 8.60 -13.37 -6.54
CA LYS A 59 8.06 -12.02 -6.43
C LYS A 59 8.55 -11.26 -5.20
N ALA A 60 8.91 -11.94 -4.14
CA ALA A 60 9.40 -11.28 -2.93
C ALA A 60 10.68 -10.45 -3.18
N PRO A 61 11.70 -10.94 -3.90
CA PRO A 61 12.86 -10.12 -4.26
C PRO A 61 12.52 -8.92 -5.14
N ASP A 62 11.55 -9.07 -6.05
CA ASP A 62 11.10 -7.97 -6.91
C ASP A 62 10.40 -6.87 -6.10
N PHE A 63 9.62 -7.26 -5.09
CA PHE A 63 8.97 -6.33 -4.18
C PHE A 63 10.00 -5.57 -3.32
N VAL A 64 11.06 -6.23 -2.87
CA VAL A 64 12.18 -5.58 -2.15
C VAL A 64 12.86 -4.55 -3.06
N ARG A 65 13.16 -4.92 -4.31
CA ARG A 65 13.73 -3.99 -5.31
C ARG A 65 12.80 -2.81 -5.61
N TYR A 66 11.50 -3.05 -5.68
CA TYR A 66 10.50 -2.00 -5.84
C TYR A 66 10.53 -1.03 -4.65
N ASN A 67 10.53 -1.54 -3.41
CA ASN A 67 10.54 -0.74 -2.20
C ASN A 67 11.83 0.05 -1.97
N SER A 68 12.93 -0.32 -2.62
CA SER A 68 14.18 0.46 -2.56
C SER A 68 14.13 1.76 -3.38
N ARG A 69 13.17 1.90 -4.30
CA ARG A 69 13.04 3.04 -5.20
C ARG A 69 11.71 3.77 -5.14
N GLN A 70 10.66 3.12 -4.64
CA GLN A 70 9.31 3.67 -4.58
C GLN A 70 8.64 3.34 -3.25
N ILE A 71 7.66 4.17 -2.87
CA ILE A 71 6.92 3.99 -1.64
C ILE A 71 5.78 3.00 -1.86
N SER A 72 5.64 2.07 -0.93
CA SER A 72 4.51 1.17 -0.87
C SER A 72 3.72 1.31 0.42
N ARG A 73 2.41 1.15 0.32
CA ARG A 73 1.47 1.14 1.43
C ARG A 73 0.69 -0.16 1.43
N ILE A 74 0.57 -0.80 2.59
CA ILE A 74 -0.29 -1.97 2.77
C ILE A 74 -1.45 -1.59 3.67
N TYR A 75 -2.65 -1.96 3.25
CA TYR A 75 -3.88 -1.75 4.02
C TYR A 75 -4.56 -3.07 4.34
N PRO A 76 -5.25 -3.16 5.50
CA PRO A 76 -5.96 -4.36 5.93
C PRO A 76 -7.02 -4.81 4.92
N GLY A 77 -7.26 -6.11 4.87
CA GLY A 77 -8.30 -6.69 4.02
C GLY A 77 -9.70 -6.28 4.47
N ALA A 78 -10.61 -6.04 3.52
CA ALA A 78 -12.00 -5.64 3.81
C ALA A 78 -12.80 -6.71 4.61
N LYS A 79 -12.34 -7.95 4.63
CA LYS A 79 -12.96 -9.05 5.40
C LYS A 79 -12.56 -9.03 6.88
N ARG A 80 -11.61 -8.20 7.28
CA ARG A 80 -11.19 -8.06 8.66
C ARG A 80 -12.22 -7.22 9.41
N GLN A 81 -13.18 -7.89 10.05
CA GLN A 81 -14.27 -7.25 10.83
C GLN A 81 -13.92 -7.08 12.30
N ASP A 82 -12.92 -7.81 12.76
CA ASP A 82 -12.37 -7.67 14.11
C ASP A 82 -11.38 -6.48 14.16
N SER A 83 -11.17 -5.97 15.34
CA SER A 83 -10.19 -4.89 15.57
C SER A 83 -8.73 -5.39 15.58
N SER A 84 -8.46 -6.57 15.00
CA SER A 84 -7.12 -7.12 14.95
C SER A 84 -6.21 -6.32 14.00
N ASN A 85 -4.96 -6.14 14.40
CA ASN A 85 -3.98 -5.47 13.57
C ASN A 85 -3.41 -6.38 12.48
N LEU A 86 -3.07 -5.77 11.35
CA LEU A 86 -2.18 -6.38 10.38
C LEU A 86 -0.85 -6.71 11.06
N LYS A 87 -0.31 -7.90 10.81
CA LYS A 87 1.04 -8.26 11.25
C LYS A 87 2.06 -7.56 10.32
N PRO A 88 2.71 -6.49 10.75
CA PRO A 88 3.49 -5.66 9.84
C PRO A 88 4.87 -6.24 9.53
N LEU A 89 5.35 -7.22 10.29
CA LEU A 89 6.71 -7.73 10.21
C LEU A 89 7.08 -8.23 8.80
N ALA A 90 6.19 -8.99 8.16
CA ALA A 90 6.43 -9.49 6.81
C ALA A 90 6.55 -8.33 5.79
N ALA A 91 5.73 -7.29 5.96
CA ALA A 91 5.80 -6.09 5.13
C ALA A 91 7.12 -5.32 5.34
N TRP A 92 7.53 -5.15 6.59
CA TRP A 92 8.79 -4.47 6.91
C TRP A 92 10.01 -5.23 6.41
N ASN A 93 10.00 -6.56 6.51
CA ASN A 93 11.08 -7.41 5.97
C ASN A 93 11.26 -7.26 4.45
N THR A 94 10.20 -6.85 3.74
CA THR A 94 10.26 -6.56 2.30
C THR A 94 10.48 -5.07 1.99
N GLY A 95 10.77 -4.25 3.01
CA GLY A 95 11.05 -2.82 2.85
C GLY A 95 9.82 -1.94 2.64
N CYS A 96 8.60 -2.44 2.89
CA CYS A 96 7.39 -1.62 2.85
C CYS A 96 7.44 -0.52 3.93
N GLN A 97 7.23 0.72 3.53
CA GLN A 97 7.40 1.87 4.43
C GLN A 97 6.12 2.19 5.21
N ILE A 98 4.94 1.94 4.63
CA ILE A 98 3.65 2.29 5.24
C ILE A 98 2.81 1.02 5.42
N GLY A 99 2.91 0.40 6.59
CA GLY A 99 1.96 -0.63 7.04
C GLY A 99 0.88 0.00 7.89
N MET A 100 -0.39 -0.12 7.48
CA MET A 100 -1.50 0.38 8.29
C MET A 100 -1.68 -0.46 9.55
N GLN A 101 -1.55 0.18 10.69
CA GLN A 101 -1.79 -0.41 12.00
C GLN A 101 -2.91 0.39 12.70
N TYR A 102 -3.89 -0.30 13.26
CA TYR A 102 -4.90 0.36 14.10
C TYR A 102 -4.31 0.69 15.47
N PHE A 103 -4.05 1.95 15.72
CA PHE A 103 -3.43 2.41 16.97
C PHE A 103 -4.32 2.21 18.21
N LEU A 104 -5.63 2.05 18.02
CA LEU A 104 -6.61 1.97 19.12
C LEU A 104 -6.50 0.72 20.01
N ILE A 105 -5.81 -0.33 19.58
CA ILE A 105 -5.69 -1.57 20.36
C ILE A 105 -4.59 -1.48 21.42
N LEU A 106 -3.60 -0.61 21.26
CA LEU A 106 -2.52 -0.46 22.23
C LEU A 106 -2.96 0.22 23.54
N ILE A 107 -4.09 0.92 23.54
CA ILE A 107 -4.59 1.63 24.72
C ILE A 107 -5.40 0.72 25.66
N HIS A 108 -5.85 -0.44 25.19
CA HIS A 108 -6.71 -1.34 26.00
C HIS A 108 -6.03 -2.60 26.52
N ARG A 109 -4.75 -2.83 26.20
CA ARG A 109 -3.97 -3.88 26.84
C ARG A 109 -3.10 -3.29 27.95
N ASN A 110 -3.58 -3.45 29.17
CA ASN A 110 -2.83 -3.22 30.40
C ASN A 110 -1.71 -4.25 30.63
N ASP A 111 -1.19 -4.86 29.59
CA ASP A 111 -0.14 -5.90 29.65
C ASP A 111 1.19 -5.38 29.09
N ILE A 112 1.50 -4.11 29.32
CA ILE A 112 2.84 -3.59 29.16
C ILE A 112 3.35 -3.21 30.55
N ILE A 113 3.81 -4.23 31.25
CA ILE A 113 4.85 -4.11 32.28
C ILE A 113 5.90 -5.12 31.95
#